data_7b0531e5ea914777e170ce358625855b
#
_entry.id   7b0531e5ea914777e170ce358625855b
#
_cell.length_a   1.000
_cell.length_b   1.000
_cell.length_c   1.000
_cell.angle_alpha   90.00
_cell.angle_beta   90.00
_cell.angle_gamma   90.00
#
_symmetry.space_group_name_H-M   'P 1'
#
loop_
_entity.id
_entity.type
_entity.pdbx_description
1 polymer ?
#
loop_
_entity_poly.entity_id
_entity_poly.type
_entity_poly.pdbx_seq_one_letter_code
_entity_poly.pdbx_strand_id
1 'polypeptide(L)'
;MIGIDLGTTNSLATYIDDNGEIQFVKNEYGNILIPSVVGIDENDGIIVGELAKERRMMNAGETASNFKRRMGTEAKIKVKNRTFDAQILSSFVLKHLKESAEKQLNEKIDRAIISVPAYFNDKQRKDTKIAAELAGLTVERLINEPTAAALSLGSHILDKNLKFIVLDLGGGTFDVTLLETFEDIMEVISISGDTMLGGEDFTTKICEIFLKNIGLSISDLSRDERTKLYTKADRVKKLISLKDVEIELEIKGKDYKAEITQADFRAAVKPLLVKIKVAIDKALQDGNTDAREIEKVVLVGGAVKLGIVEEFVEKYFNKMRGEKTYFDNTDFIEGNKLVSIAQNPDTVVAYGVGVTVGMKERNKAFKERILTDVCPFTLGIEVIGQRFAPIIPRNTTVPTSKSEYFSTVEDNQTIIRIAIYQGESLNINDNLFLGEFEINVPRNNAGNEKVNVRFTYDINGILEAEATAISTGEKRNKLIINGDLSEEEKNERIKTLEEIKIQSENQNKDKLLIERANRIYAEIVNTEIRNYISEYLENYQMIVRTGDRIRIQKVKKEFSAFLDKIDPELNDLSVDDILRDIDEKEEDEAVEEEDELEFWN
;
A
#
# COMPACT_ATOMS: atom_id res chain seq x y z
N MET A 1 12.10 4.39 -18.24
CA MET A 1 11.86 4.49 -16.75
C MET A 1 10.39 4.29 -16.46
N ILE A 2 10.02 3.70 -15.31
CA ILE A 2 8.62 3.51 -14.91
C ILE A 2 8.31 4.18 -13.57
N GLY A 3 7.04 4.53 -13.36
CA GLY A 3 6.50 4.94 -12.06
C GLY A 3 5.85 3.75 -11.37
N ILE A 4 6.09 3.55 -10.08
CA ILE A 4 5.51 2.45 -9.32
C ILE A 4 4.82 2.99 -8.08
N ASP A 5 3.56 2.60 -7.88
CA ASP A 5 2.88 2.67 -6.61
C ASP A 5 2.97 1.29 -5.94
N LEU A 6 3.81 1.18 -4.91
CA LEU A 6 3.98 -0.05 -4.14
C LEU A 6 3.00 -0.04 -2.96
N GLY A 7 1.77 -0.50 -3.16
CA GLY A 7 0.73 -0.47 -2.14
C GLY A 7 0.75 -1.67 -1.17
N THR A 8 0.07 -1.53 -0.03
CA THR A 8 -0.07 -2.61 0.97
C THR A 8 -0.92 -3.77 0.44
N THR A 9 -1.99 -3.45 -0.28
CA THR A 9 -2.98 -4.41 -0.81
C THR A 9 -2.79 -4.66 -2.29
N ASN A 10 -2.64 -3.60 -3.09
CA ASN A 10 -2.39 -3.67 -4.53
C ASN A 10 -1.22 -2.76 -4.88
N SER A 11 -0.51 -3.12 -5.93
CA SER A 11 0.58 -2.33 -6.51
C SER A 11 0.32 -2.09 -7.99
N LEU A 12 0.79 -0.96 -8.50
CA LEU A 12 0.60 -0.54 -9.88
C LEU A 12 1.90 0.00 -10.46
N ALA A 13 2.04 -0.11 -11.78
CA ALA A 13 3.10 0.59 -12.49
C ALA A 13 2.55 1.42 -13.64
N THR A 14 3.24 2.52 -13.95
CA THR A 14 2.92 3.44 -15.03
C THR A 14 4.14 3.71 -15.89
N TYR A 15 3.91 4.05 -17.14
CA TYR A 15 4.93 4.51 -18.08
C TYR A 15 4.36 5.63 -18.96
N ILE A 16 5.22 6.31 -19.69
CA ILE A 16 4.83 7.34 -20.64
C ILE A 16 4.94 6.75 -22.05
N ASP A 17 3.85 6.81 -22.81
CA ASP A 17 3.83 6.35 -24.20
C ASP A 17 4.47 7.36 -25.16
N ASP A 18 4.55 6.98 -26.44
CA ASP A 18 5.15 7.81 -27.51
C ASP A 18 4.40 9.14 -27.74
N ASN A 19 3.14 9.22 -27.32
CA ASN A 19 2.33 10.44 -27.40
C ASN A 19 2.54 11.37 -26.20
N GLY A 20 3.30 10.92 -25.19
CA GLY A 20 3.51 11.63 -23.94
C GLY A 20 2.39 11.45 -22.92
N GLU A 21 1.53 10.44 -23.09
CA GLU A 21 0.44 10.13 -22.17
C GLU A 21 0.86 9.06 -21.15
N ILE A 22 0.31 9.19 -19.94
CA ILE A 22 0.55 8.21 -18.87
C ILE A 22 -0.33 7.00 -19.11
N GLN A 23 0.30 5.84 -19.24
CA GLN A 23 -0.33 4.54 -19.39
C GLN A 23 -0.05 3.65 -18.17
N PHE A 24 -1.01 2.77 -17.85
CA PHE A 24 -0.82 1.76 -16.83
C PHE A 24 -0.23 0.48 -17.42
N VAL A 25 0.71 -0.10 -16.69
CA VAL A 25 1.24 -1.42 -17.01
C VAL A 25 0.18 -2.48 -16.67
N LYS A 26 -0.07 -3.39 -17.61
CA LYS A 26 -0.96 -4.53 -17.44
C LYS A 26 -0.14 -5.80 -17.23
N ASN A 27 -0.59 -6.62 -16.31
CA ASN A 27 -0.02 -7.95 -16.13
C ASN A 27 -0.49 -8.93 -17.23
N GLU A 28 -0.08 -10.19 -17.12
CA GLU A 28 -0.45 -11.27 -18.03
C GLU A 28 -1.96 -11.56 -18.10
N TYR A 29 -2.73 -11.10 -17.11
CA TYR A 29 -4.20 -11.24 -17.06
C TYR A 29 -4.93 -10.00 -17.60
N GLY A 30 -4.20 -8.94 -17.93
CA GLY A 30 -4.76 -7.67 -18.40
C GLY A 30 -5.13 -6.69 -17.29
N ASN A 31 -4.83 -7.02 -16.04
CA ASN A 31 -5.12 -6.18 -14.88
C ASN A 31 -4.03 -5.13 -14.67
N ILE A 32 -4.44 -3.94 -14.22
CA ILE A 32 -3.54 -2.85 -13.81
C ILE A 32 -3.27 -2.85 -12.31
N LEU A 33 -4.24 -3.35 -11.51
CA LEU A 33 -4.14 -3.48 -10.05
C LEU A 33 -3.59 -4.86 -9.73
N ILE A 34 -2.34 -4.95 -9.33
CA ILE A 34 -1.66 -6.20 -9.02
C ILE A 34 -1.71 -6.43 -7.51
N PRO A 35 -2.35 -7.49 -7.01
CA PRO A 35 -2.37 -7.80 -5.58
C PRO A 35 -0.96 -7.90 -5.00
N SER A 36 -0.68 -7.20 -3.91
CA SER A 36 0.58 -7.28 -3.17
C SER A 36 0.61 -8.55 -2.32
N VAL A 37 0.50 -9.70 -2.99
CA VAL A 37 0.49 -11.04 -2.40
C VAL A 37 1.58 -11.87 -3.07
N VAL A 38 2.33 -12.60 -2.24
CA VAL A 38 3.41 -13.49 -2.68
C VAL A 38 3.16 -14.87 -2.11
N GLY A 39 3.34 -15.91 -2.90
CA GLY A 39 3.17 -17.30 -2.46
C GLY A 39 4.26 -18.21 -2.97
N ILE A 40 4.25 -19.45 -2.47
CA ILE A 40 5.11 -20.56 -2.95
C ILE A 40 4.17 -21.68 -3.42
N ASP A 41 4.35 -22.11 -4.66
CA ASP A 41 3.54 -23.18 -5.23
C ASP A 41 4.02 -24.59 -4.83
N GLU A 42 3.43 -25.64 -5.43
CA GLU A 42 3.82 -27.02 -5.15
C GLU A 42 5.23 -27.35 -5.59
N ASN A 43 5.74 -26.67 -6.62
CA ASN A 43 7.07 -26.90 -7.19
C ASN A 43 8.14 -25.99 -6.58
N ASP A 44 7.83 -25.37 -5.42
CA ASP A 44 8.66 -24.37 -4.73
C ASP A 44 8.98 -23.12 -5.55
N GLY A 45 8.15 -22.82 -6.58
CA GLY A 45 8.20 -21.60 -7.37
C GLY A 45 7.52 -20.42 -6.64
N ILE A 46 8.06 -19.22 -6.84
CA ILE A 46 7.41 -17.99 -6.35
C ILE A 46 6.28 -17.62 -7.30
N ILE A 47 5.13 -17.35 -6.72
CA ILE A 47 3.96 -16.80 -7.39
C ILE A 47 3.60 -15.44 -6.79
N VAL A 48 3.17 -14.50 -7.63
CA VAL A 48 2.87 -13.11 -7.24
C VAL A 48 1.53 -12.68 -7.82
N GLY A 49 0.88 -11.75 -7.16
CA GLY A 49 -0.34 -11.13 -7.67
C GLY A 49 -1.58 -12.00 -7.50
N GLU A 50 -2.39 -12.06 -8.54
CA GLU A 50 -3.70 -12.74 -8.55
C GLU A 50 -3.57 -14.21 -8.20
N LEU A 51 -2.63 -14.91 -8.80
CA LEU A 51 -2.43 -16.34 -8.54
C LEU A 51 -2.12 -16.61 -7.06
N ALA A 52 -1.28 -15.79 -6.45
CA ALA A 52 -0.97 -15.90 -5.03
C ALA A 52 -2.17 -15.52 -4.15
N LYS A 53 -2.98 -14.55 -4.58
CA LYS A 53 -4.20 -14.12 -3.89
C LYS A 53 -5.23 -15.24 -3.87
N GLU A 54 -5.52 -15.86 -5.00
CA GLU A 54 -6.48 -16.98 -5.09
C GLU A 54 -6.02 -18.17 -4.24
N ARG A 55 -4.75 -18.54 -4.34
CA ARG A 55 -4.18 -19.63 -3.53
C ARG A 55 -4.26 -19.38 -2.02
N ARG A 56 -4.31 -18.15 -1.58
CA ARG A 56 -4.34 -17.76 -0.15
C ARG A 56 -5.50 -18.39 0.61
N MET A 57 -6.67 -18.55 -0.03
CA MET A 57 -7.87 -19.14 0.60
C MET A 57 -7.69 -20.59 1.01
N MET A 58 -7.02 -21.39 0.17
CA MET A 58 -6.81 -22.81 0.41
C MET A 58 -5.51 -23.10 1.15
N ASN A 59 -4.49 -22.29 0.93
CA ASN A 59 -3.13 -22.51 1.36
C ASN A 59 -2.56 -21.26 2.05
N ALA A 60 -3.24 -20.78 3.09
CA ALA A 60 -2.85 -19.58 3.84
C ALA A 60 -1.40 -19.63 4.38
N GLY A 61 -0.92 -20.85 4.71
CA GLY A 61 0.46 -21.09 5.15
C GLY A 61 1.52 -20.91 4.07
N GLU A 62 1.12 -20.93 2.80
CA GLU A 62 2.00 -20.85 1.63
C GLU A 62 1.99 -19.49 0.95
N THR A 63 1.31 -18.51 1.55
CA THR A 63 1.20 -17.14 1.03
C THR A 63 1.48 -16.08 2.09
N ALA A 64 1.91 -14.89 1.64
CA ALA A 64 2.09 -13.69 2.45
C ALA A 64 1.42 -12.48 1.79
N SER A 65 0.80 -11.63 2.59
CA SER A 65 0.23 -10.34 2.21
C SER A 65 0.51 -9.32 3.31
N ASN A 66 0.20 -8.05 3.08
CA ASN A 66 0.34 -6.95 4.06
C ASN A 66 1.77 -6.78 4.60
N PHE A 67 2.77 -7.32 3.90
CA PHE A 67 4.17 -7.28 4.33
C PHE A 67 4.76 -5.86 4.26
N LYS A 68 4.21 -4.94 3.48
CA LYS A 68 4.61 -3.52 3.46
C LYS A 68 4.52 -2.88 4.86
N ARG A 69 3.54 -3.28 5.69
CA ARG A 69 3.42 -2.83 7.09
C ARG A 69 4.60 -3.29 7.98
N ARG A 70 5.41 -4.22 7.49
CA ARG A 70 6.59 -4.73 8.21
C ARG A 70 7.91 -4.14 7.71
N MET A 71 7.86 -3.23 6.75
CA MET A 71 9.03 -2.44 6.35
C MET A 71 9.59 -1.68 7.55
N GLY A 72 10.90 -1.59 7.64
CA GLY A 72 11.60 -0.96 8.76
C GLY A 72 11.70 -1.83 10.02
N THR A 73 11.21 -3.09 10.00
CA THR A 73 11.25 -4.00 11.14
C THR A 73 12.08 -5.26 10.84
N GLU A 74 12.54 -5.93 11.91
CA GLU A 74 13.23 -7.22 11.82
C GLU A 74 12.25 -8.42 11.71
N ALA A 75 10.96 -8.14 11.50
CA ALA A 75 9.93 -9.17 11.49
C ALA A 75 10.11 -10.14 10.32
N LYS A 76 10.14 -11.43 10.62
CA LYS A 76 10.22 -12.49 9.64
C LYS A 76 8.84 -13.06 9.36
N ILE A 77 8.57 -13.31 8.08
CA ILE A 77 7.29 -13.82 7.58
C ILE A 77 7.53 -15.21 7.01
N LYS A 78 6.85 -16.21 7.59
CA LYS A 78 6.95 -17.60 7.12
C LYS A 78 5.96 -17.85 5.99
N VAL A 79 6.46 -18.33 4.86
CA VAL A 79 5.69 -18.77 3.70
C VAL A 79 6.12 -20.20 3.38
N LYS A 80 5.21 -21.16 3.53
CA LYS A 80 5.49 -22.60 3.42
C LYS A 80 6.64 -23.02 4.37
N ASN A 81 7.75 -23.48 3.84
CA ASN A 81 8.96 -23.89 4.56
C ASN A 81 10.06 -22.81 4.58
N ARG A 82 9.84 -21.66 3.95
CA ARG A 82 10.81 -20.55 3.84
C ARG A 82 10.41 -19.39 4.72
N THR A 83 11.38 -18.54 5.03
CA THR A 83 11.18 -17.35 5.86
C THR A 83 11.78 -16.15 5.13
N PHE A 84 11.00 -15.08 5.03
CA PHE A 84 11.35 -13.85 4.33
C PHE A 84 11.19 -12.63 5.22
N ASP A 85 11.92 -11.58 4.92
CA ASP A 85 11.62 -10.23 5.40
C ASP A 85 10.69 -9.49 4.43
N ALA A 86 10.23 -8.31 4.86
CA ALA A 86 9.34 -7.49 4.04
C ALA A 86 10.02 -6.99 2.75
N GLN A 87 11.32 -6.75 2.78
CA GLN A 87 12.12 -6.29 1.64
C GLN A 87 12.10 -7.33 0.52
N ILE A 88 12.37 -8.60 0.85
CA ILE A 88 12.38 -9.70 -0.13
C ILE A 88 10.97 -9.91 -0.71
N LEU A 89 9.92 -9.93 0.12
CA LEU A 89 8.57 -10.09 -0.38
C LEU A 89 8.15 -8.93 -1.30
N SER A 90 8.52 -7.70 -0.95
CA SER A 90 8.25 -6.53 -1.79
C SER A 90 9.05 -6.57 -3.09
N SER A 91 10.28 -7.11 -3.06
CA SER A 91 11.10 -7.23 -4.28
C SER A 91 10.47 -8.18 -5.31
N PHE A 92 9.76 -9.22 -4.88
CA PHE A 92 9.03 -10.08 -5.82
C PHE A 92 7.89 -9.33 -6.52
N VAL A 93 7.15 -8.48 -5.79
CA VAL A 93 6.10 -7.65 -6.39
C VAL A 93 6.70 -6.64 -7.37
N LEU A 94 7.77 -5.95 -6.97
CA LEU A 94 8.47 -4.99 -7.84
C LEU A 94 9.04 -5.65 -9.09
N LYS A 95 9.62 -6.85 -8.94
CA LYS A 95 10.12 -7.64 -10.06
C LYS A 95 9.00 -8.03 -11.03
N HIS A 96 7.86 -8.46 -10.51
CA HIS A 96 6.69 -8.81 -11.32
C HIS A 96 6.17 -7.60 -12.12
N LEU A 97 6.06 -6.42 -11.48
CA LEU A 97 5.69 -5.17 -12.16
C LEU A 97 6.70 -4.77 -13.24
N LYS A 98 7.99 -4.87 -12.95
CA LYS A 98 9.08 -4.62 -13.90
C LYS A 98 8.98 -5.55 -15.11
N GLU A 99 8.88 -6.86 -14.90
CA GLU A 99 8.79 -7.85 -15.98
C GLU A 99 7.52 -7.65 -16.84
N SER A 100 6.40 -7.26 -16.22
CA SER A 100 5.18 -6.89 -16.94
C SER A 100 5.39 -5.66 -17.82
N ALA A 101 6.07 -4.62 -17.30
CA ALA A 101 6.43 -3.43 -18.07
C ALA A 101 7.39 -3.75 -19.22
N GLU A 102 8.44 -4.55 -18.97
CA GLU A 102 9.41 -4.98 -19.99
C GLU A 102 8.73 -5.74 -21.14
N LYS A 103 7.78 -6.62 -20.84
CA LYS A 103 6.99 -7.34 -21.84
C LYS A 103 6.08 -6.41 -22.64
N GLN A 104 5.40 -5.48 -21.99
CA GLN A 104 4.46 -4.55 -22.64
C GLN A 104 5.18 -3.56 -23.54
N LEU A 105 6.35 -3.06 -23.12
CA LEU A 105 7.16 -2.09 -23.84
C LEU A 105 8.17 -2.72 -24.81
N ASN A 106 8.42 -4.02 -24.68
CA ASN A 106 9.46 -4.76 -25.40
C ASN A 106 10.86 -4.12 -25.24
N GLU A 107 11.13 -3.59 -24.04
CA GLU A 107 12.42 -2.99 -23.68
C GLU A 107 12.83 -3.33 -22.25
N LYS A 108 14.12 -3.24 -21.94
CA LYS A 108 14.60 -3.42 -20.55
C LYS A 108 14.33 -2.19 -19.71
N ILE A 109 13.85 -2.44 -18.51
CA ILE A 109 13.56 -1.41 -17.50
C ILE A 109 14.53 -1.57 -16.34
N ASP A 110 15.34 -0.55 -16.09
CA ASP A 110 16.37 -0.54 -15.05
C ASP A 110 16.15 0.58 -14.00
N ARG A 111 15.22 1.53 -14.26
CA ARG A 111 15.02 2.69 -13.40
C ARG A 111 13.54 2.88 -13.07
N ALA A 112 13.29 3.30 -11.82
CA ALA A 112 11.93 3.61 -11.36
C ALA A 112 11.88 4.81 -10.42
N ILE A 113 10.71 5.49 -10.40
CA ILE A 113 10.26 6.34 -9.31
C ILE A 113 9.22 5.54 -8.54
N ILE A 114 9.34 5.48 -7.21
CA ILE A 114 8.46 4.65 -6.38
C ILE A 114 7.77 5.51 -5.32
N SER A 115 6.45 5.33 -5.15
CA SER A 115 5.70 5.98 -4.07
C SER A 115 5.93 5.29 -2.73
N VAL A 116 5.90 6.10 -1.68
CA VAL A 116 5.95 5.65 -0.28
C VAL A 116 4.96 6.46 0.54
N PRO A 117 4.39 5.91 1.62
CA PRO A 117 3.61 6.69 2.57
C PRO A 117 4.40 7.91 3.07
N ALA A 118 3.74 9.05 3.20
CA ALA A 118 4.39 10.28 3.63
C ALA A 118 5.01 10.11 5.03
N TYR A 119 4.35 9.34 5.89
CA TYR A 119 4.76 9.09 7.27
C TYR A 119 5.70 7.88 7.44
N PHE A 120 6.37 7.44 6.34
CA PHE A 120 7.45 6.46 6.43
C PHE A 120 8.72 7.09 7.00
N ASN A 121 9.30 6.45 8.02
CA ASN A 121 10.61 6.82 8.57
C ASN A 121 11.75 6.38 7.63
N ASP A 122 12.98 6.81 7.95
CA ASP A 122 14.14 6.54 7.12
C ASP A 122 14.41 5.04 6.93
N LYS A 123 14.19 4.21 7.95
CA LYS A 123 14.40 2.76 7.84
C LYS A 123 13.39 2.13 6.86
N GLN A 124 12.13 2.56 6.89
CA GLN A 124 11.09 2.08 5.96
C GLN A 124 11.36 2.51 4.52
N ARG A 125 11.82 3.76 4.32
CA ARG A 125 12.25 4.28 3.00
C ARG A 125 13.45 3.52 2.47
N LYS A 126 14.45 3.25 3.32
CA LYS A 126 15.61 2.41 3.02
C LYS A 126 15.18 1.01 2.56
N ASP A 127 14.32 0.35 3.31
CA ASP A 127 13.83 -0.98 2.98
C ASP A 127 13.11 -1.02 1.62
N THR A 128 12.40 0.06 1.27
CA THR A 128 11.75 0.18 -0.04
C THR A 128 12.77 0.29 -1.17
N LYS A 129 13.86 1.06 -0.99
CA LYS A 129 14.96 1.14 -1.97
C LYS A 129 15.64 -0.22 -2.14
N ILE A 130 15.96 -0.90 -1.02
CA ILE A 130 16.56 -2.24 -1.04
C ILE A 130 15.67 -3.22 -1.81
N ALA A 131 14.36 -3.21 -1.57
CA ALA A 131 13.43 -4.07 -2.30
C ALA A 131 13.46 -3.82 -3.81
N ALA A 132 13.58 -2.56 -4.23
CA ALA A 132 13.71 -2.21 -5.65
C ALA A 132 15.05 -2.66 -6.25
N GLU A 133 16.15 -2.48 -5.55
CA GLU A 133 17.48 -2.94 -5.97
C GLU A 133 17.51 -4.48 -6.13
N LEU A 134 16.91 -5.22 -5.20
CA LEU A 134 16.74 -6.67 -5.29
C LEU A 134 15.88 -7.09 -6.50
N ALA A 135 14.94 -6.24 -6.94
CA ALA A 135 14.16 -6.43 -8.17
C ALA A 135 14.94 -6.03 -9.44
N GLY A 136 16.15 -5.51 -9.31
CA GLY A 136 16.96 -5.00 -10.42
C GLY A 136 16.49 -3.65 -10.95
N LEU A 137 16.01 -2.78 -10.05
CA LEU A 137 15.58 -1.41 -10.33
C LEU A 137 16.46 -0.42 -9.57
N THR A 138 17.00 0.56 -10.25
CA THR A 138 17.60 1.76 -9.63
C THR A 138 16.49 2.74 -9.29
N VAL A 139 16.39 3.12 -8.03
CA VAL A 139 15.39 4.10 -7.56
C VAL A 139 15.93 5.51 -7.80
N GLU A 140 15.40 6.18 -8.81
CA GLU A 140 15.76 7.58 -9.14
C GLU A 140 15.22 8.57 -8.11
N ARG A 141 14.03 8.27 -7.56
CA ARG A 141 13.38 9.07 -6.51
C ARG A 141 12.35 8.23 -5.76
N LEU A 142 12.24 8.45 -4.44
CA LEU A 142 11.04 8.13 -3.67
C LEU A 142 10.15 9.38 -3.60
N ILE A 143 8.85 9.21 -3.88
CA ILE A 143 7.86 10.29 -3.78
C ILE A 143 6.80 9.91 -2.75
N ASN A 144 6.33 10.88 -1.96
CA ASN A 144 5.26 10.63 -1.00
C ASN A 144 3.93 10.38 -1.73
N GLU A 145 3.18 9.34 -1.29
CA GLU A 145 1.90 8.93 -1.89
C GLU A 145 0.91 10.10 -2.02
N PRO A 146 0.63 10.90 -0.96
CA PRO A 146 -0.29 12.03 -1.09
C PRO A 146 0.23 13.15 -1.98
N THR A 147 1.54 13.33 -2.07
CA THR A 147 2.17 14.28 -3.00
C THR A 147 1.98 13.83 -4.45
N ALA A 148 2.17 12.54 -4.73
CA ALA A 148 1.87 11.96 -6.03
C ALA A 148 0.37 12.09 -6.36
N ALA A 149 -0.52 11.78 -5.40
CA ALA A 149 -1.95 11.96 -5.57
C ALA A 149 -2.32 13.42 -5.92
N ALA A 150 -1.73 14.39 -5.24
CA ALA A 150 -1.96 15.81 -5.52
C ALA A 150 -1.53 16.21 -6.94
N LEU A 151 -0.39 15.70 -7.43
CA LEU A 151 0.05 15.94 -8.82
C LEU A 151 -0.93 15.41 -9.87
N SER A 152 -1.67 14.35 -9.54
CA SER A 152 -2.67 13.77 -10.44
C SER A 152 -3.95 14.59 -10.58
N LEU A 153 -4.23 15.51 -9.64
CA LEU A 153 -5.47 16.30 -9.62
C LEU A 153 -5.55 17.32 -10.76
N GLY A 154 -4.48 17.48 -11.54
CA GLY A 154 -4.45 18.25 -12.79
C GLY A 154 -4.40 19.77 -12.59
N SER A 155 -4.37 20.50 -13.71
CA SER A 155 -4.24 21.96 -13.75
C SER A 155 -5.37 22.70 -13.02
N HIS A 156 -6.56 22.14 -12.97
CA HIS A 156 -7.73 22.79 -12.36
C HIS A 156 -7.58 23.14 -10.86
N ILE A 157 -6.75 22.39 -10.13
CA ILE A 157 -6.43 22.68 -8.73
C ILE A 157 -5.13 23.49 -8.65
N LEU A 158 -4.17 23.15 -9.50
CA LEU A 158 -2.82 23.71 -9.46
C LEU A 158 -2.72 25.12 -10.02
N ASP A 159 -3.66 25.54 -10.88
CA ASP A 159 -3.73 26.90 -11.42
C ASP A 159 -4.46 27.91 -10.49
N LYS A 160 -4.86 27.45 -9.29
CA LYS A 160 -5.52 28.28 -8.27
C LYS A 160 -4.67 28.34 -7.01
N ASN A 161 -4.68 29.50 -6.34
CA ASN A 161 -4.08 29.62 -5.01
C ASN A 161 -5.04 29.01 -4.00
N LEU A 162 -4.80 27.76 -3.60
CA LEU A 162 -5.70 26.98 -2.74
C LEU A 162 -4.93 26.33 -1.60
N LYS A 163 -5.52 26.34 -0.40
CA LYS A 163 -5.13 25.42 0.68
C LYS A 163 -6.05 24.21 0.64
N PHE A 164 -5.50 23.03 0.51
CA PHE A 164 -6.26 21.80 0.45
C PHE A 164 -5.58 20.68 1.23
N ILE A 165 -6.36 19.68 1.59
CA ILE A 165 -5.87 18.52 2.34
C ILE A 165 -6.13 17.25 1.53
N VAL A 166 -5.11 16.41 1.43
CA VAL A 166 -5.21 15.06 0.86
C VAL A 166 -5.23 14.06 2.01
N LEU A 167 -6.26 13.23 2.06
CA LEU A 167 -6.43 12.15 3.01
C LEU A 167 -6.29 10.83 2.26
N ASP A 168 -5.14 10.18 2.39
CA ASP A 168 -4.87 8.89 1.74
C ASP A 168 -5.12 7.75 2.73
N LEU A 169 -6.26 7.07 2.58
CA LEU A 169 -6.59 5.87 3.33
C LEU A 169 -6.45 4.64 2.43
N GLY A 170 -5.26 4.09 2.44
CA GLY A 170 -4.91 2.87 1.73
C GLY A 170 -5.39 1.60 2.44
N GLY A 171 -4.88 0.45 1.99
CA GLY A 171 -5.15 -0.84 2.66
C GLY A 171 -4.52 -0.93 4.05
N GLY A 172 -3.36 -0.31 4.25
CA GLY A 172 -2.56 -0.50 5.47
C GLY A 172 -2.08 0.75 6.17
N THR A 173 -2.11 1.90 5.51
CA THR A 173 -1.61 3.18 6.02
C THR A 173 -2.67 4.26 5.84
N PHE A 174 -2.59 5.28 6.68
CA PHE A 174 -3.37 6.50 6.56
C PHE A 174 -2.42 7.70 6.62
N ASP A 175 -2.43 8.51 5.59
CA ASP A 175 -1.64 9.72 5.48
C ASP A 175 -2.54 10.94 5.32
N VAL A 176 -2.16 12.02 5.99
CA VAL A 176 -2.80 13.34 5.92
C VAL A 176 -1.75 14.34 5.49
N THR A 177 -1.97 15.00 4.36
CA THR A 177 -1.07 16.00 3.84
C THR A 177 -1.82 17.30 3.58
N LEU A 178 -1.38 18.35 4.23
CA LEU A 178 -1.84 19.72 4.00
C LEU A 178 -0.93 20.36 2.94
N LEU A 179 -1.56 20.86 1.89
CA LEU A 179 -0.87 21.48 0.75
C LEU A 179 -1.42 22.87 0.46
N GLU A 180 -0.57 23.69 -0.12
CA GLU A 180 -0.92 24.98 -0.70
C GLU A 180 -0.39 25.07 -2.12
N THR A 181 -1.22 25.60 -3.02
CA THR A 181 -0.79 25.93 -4.38
C THR A 181 -0.71 27.43 -4.54
N PHE A 182 0.38 27.88 -5.15
CA PHE A 182 0.60 29.29 -5.50
C PHE A 182 1.29 29.36 -6.85
N GLU A 183 0.62 29.93 -7.86
CA GLU A 183 1.08 29.93 -9.25
C GLU A 183 1.41 28.50 -9.73
N ASP A 184 2.64 28.22 -10.19
CA ASP A 184 3.09 26.88 -10.61
C ASP A 184 3.82 26.11 -9.48
N ILE A 185 3.71 26.58 -8.22
CA ILE A 185 4.34 25.95 -7.05
C ILE A 185 3.27 25.19 -6.27
N MET A 186 3.57 23.95 -5.93
CA MET A 186 2.81 23.14 -4.97
C MET A 186 3.69 22.88 -3.75
N GLU A 187 3.30 23.45 -2.62
CA GLU A 187 4.02 23.32 -1.37
C GLU A 187 3.30 22.39 -0.41
N VAL A 188 4.03 21.41 0.11
CA VAL A 188 3.59 20.63 1.27
C VAL A 188 3.85 21.46 2.51
N ILE A 189 2.80 21.81 3.26
CA ILE A 189 2.90 22.59 4.50
C ILE A 189 3.18 21.68 5.69
N SER A 190 2.41 20.59 5.79
CA SER A 190 2.55 19.62 6.88
C SER A 190 2.06 18.23 6.48
N ILE A 191 2.62 17.23 7.15
CA ILE A 191 2.21 15.85 7.02
C ILE A 191 1.94 15.24 8.40
N SER A 192 0.98 14.32 8.44
CA SER A 192 0.66 13.50 9.61
C SER A 192 0.14 12.15 9.13
N GLY A 193 0.00 11.18 10.02
CA GLY A 193 -0.55 9.88 9.61
C GLY A 193 -0.44 8.80 10.68
N ASP A 194 -0.90 7.61 10.29
CA ASP A 194 -0.75 6.38 11.08
C ASP A 194 -0.38 5.23 10.14
N THR A 195 0.83 4.69 10.28
CA THR A 195 1.34 3.58 9.45
C THR A 195 0.69 2.23 9.76
N MET A 196 -0.21 2.19 10.75
CA MET A 196 -0.95 1.01 11.19
C MET A 196 -2.47 1.24 11.16
N LEU A 197 -2.95 2.13 10.27
CA LEU A 197 -4.36 2.39 10.03
C LEU A 197 -4.67 2.29 8.54
N GLY A 198 -5.66 1.47 8.17
CA GLY A 198 -6.07 1.30 6.78
C GLY A 198 -7.25 0.35 6.64
N GLY A 199 -7.63 0.02 5.41
CA GLY A 199 -8.75 -0.87 5.08
C GLY A 199 -8.72 -2.23 5.78
N GLU A 200 -7.51 -2.75 6.07
CA GLU A 200 -7.28 -4.00 6.81
C GLU A 200 -7.83 -3.94 8.24
N ASP A 201 -7.76 -2.76 8.89
CA ASP A 201 -8.24 -2.59 10.26
C ASP A 201 -9.77 -2.59 10.31
N PHE A 202 -10.42 -2.03 9.29
CA PHE A 202 -11.88 -2.13 9.12
C PHE A 202 -12.33 -3.57 8.88
N THR A 203 -11.59 -4.34 8.06
CA THR A 203 -11.84 -5.78 7.85
C THR A 203 -11.72 -6.54 9.17
N THR A 204 -10.69 -6.24 9.97
CA THR A 204 -10.49 -6.86 11.29
C THR A 204 -11.67 -6.61 12.21
N LYS A 205 -12.27 -5.40 12.19
CA LYS A 205 -13.46 -5.09 12.99
C LYS A 205 -14.66 -5.95 12.59
N ILE A 206 -14.85 -6.22 11.31
CA ILE A 206 -15.90 -7.14 10.83
C ILE A 206 -15.66 -8.56 11.36
N CYS A 207 -14.41 -9.04 11.32
CA CYS A 207 -14.07 -10.34 11.91
C CYS A 207 -14.37 -10.40 13.41
N GLU A 208 -14.05 -9.33 14.17
CA GLU A 208 -14.33 -9.23 15.60
C GLU A 208 -15.84 -9.28 15.89
N ILE A 209 -16.67 -8.58 15.10
CA ILE A 209 -18.13 -8.60 15.24
C ILE A 209 -18.66 -10.01 14.98
N PHE A 210 -18.26 -10.64 13.87
CA PHE A 210 -18.67 -12.01 13.52
C PHE A 210 -18.36 -12.98 14.66
N LEU A 211 -17.10 -13.00 15.12
CA LEU A 211 -16.66 -13.90 16.20
C LEU A 211 -17.42 -13.66 17.50
N LYS A 212 -17.68 -12.40 17.85
CA LYS A 212 -18.49 -12.05 19.02
C LYS A 212 -19.91 -12.59 18.90
N ASN A 213 -20.55 -12.45 17.72
CA ASN A 213 -21.93 -12.88 17.50
C ASN A 213 -22.09 -14.41 17.56
N ILE A 214 -21.05 -15.16 17.20
CA ILE A 214 -21.06 -16.63 17.30
C ILE A 214 -20.46 -17.16 18.63
N GLY A 215 -20.00 -16.28 19.52
CA GLY A 215 -19.43 -16.64 20.83
C GLY A 215 -18.05 -17.30 20.77
N LEU A 216 -17.26 -17.00 19.74
CA LEU A 216 -15.88 -17.48 19.57
C LEU A 216 -14.89 -16.33 19.63
N SER A 217 -13.61 -16.69 19.77
CA SER A 217 -12.48 -15.76 19.71
C SER A 217 -11.53 -16.15 18.57
N ILE A 218 -10.66 -15.23 18.16
CA ILE A 218 -9.69 -15.48 17.09
C ILE A 218 -8.73 -16.64 17.41
N SER A 219 -8.47 -16.90 18.70
CA SER A 219 -7.64 -18.02 19.15
C SER A 219 -8.28 -19.39 18.93
N ASP A 220 -9.60 -19.44 18.80
CA ASP A 220 -10.34 -20.69 18.57
C ASP A 220 -10.23 -21.19 17.11
N LEU A 221 -9.82 -20.32 16.20
CA LEU A 221 -9.69 -20.59 14.77
C LEU A 221 -8.27 -21.04 14.41
N SER A 222 -8.17 -22.03 13.53
CA SER A 222 -6.94 -22.37 12.82
C SER A 222 -6.45 -21.21 11.93
N ARG A 223 -5.25 -21.30 11.39
CA ARG A 223 -4.72 -20.31 10.45
C ARG A 223 -5.58 -20.18 9.20
N ASP A 224 -6.02 -21.32 8.65
CA ASP A 224 -6.83 -21.34 7.43
C ASP A 224 -8.23 -20.79 7.67
N GLU A 225 -8.88 -21.14 8.79
CA GLU A 225 -10.18 -20.58 9.16
C GLU A 225 -10.11 -19.06 9.38
N ARG A 226 -9.02 -18.55 9.99
CA ARG A 226 -8.78 -17.08 10.11
C ARG A 226 -8.67 -16.42 8.74
N THR A 227 -7.97 -17.04 7.80
CA THR A 227 -7.82 -16.51 6.46
C THR A 227 -9.14 -16.51 5.69
N LYS A 228 -9.93 -17.58 5.81
CA LYS A 228 -11.27 -17.65 5.23
C LYS A 228 -12.19 -16.57 5.81
N LEU A 229 -12.22 -16.44 7.15
CA LEU A 229 -13.00 -15.38 7.82
C LEU A 229 -12.59 -14.00 7.31
N TYR A 230 -11.28 -13.74 7.28
CA TYR A 230 -10.74 -12.47 6.85
C TYR A 230 -11.15 -12.13 5.40
N THR A 231 -11.06 -13.09 4.49
CA THR A 231 -11.43 -12.88 3.08
C THR A 231 -12.93 -12.61 2.92
N LYS A 232 -13.78 -13.35 3.65
CA LYS A 232 -15.24 -13.08 3.66
C LYS A 232 -15.55 -11.71 4.26
N ALA A 233 -14.86 -11.32 5.34
CA ALA A 233 -15.01 -10.02 5.97
C ALA A 233 -14.56 -8.87 5.04
N ASP A 234 -13.46 -9.06 4.29
CA ASP A 234 -12.99 -8.05 3.32
C ASP A 234 -13.98 -7.85 2.17
N ARG A 235 -14.65 -8.93 1.75
CA ARG A 235 -15.70 -8.86 0.74
C ARG A 235 -16.90 -8.07 1.24
N VAL A 236 -17.48 -8.45 2.37
CA VAL A 236 -18.68 -7.79 2.91
C VAL A 236 -18.42 -6.37 3.38
N LYS A 237 -17.17 -6.03 3.68
CA LYS A 237 -16.73 -4.67 3.98
C LYS A 237 -17.19 -3.66 2.92
N LYS A 238 -17.16 -4.04 1.64
CA LYS A 238 -17.58 -3.18 0.53
C LYS A 238 -19.08 -2.87 0.56
N LEU A 239 -19.88 -3.76 1.13
CA LEU A 239 -21.34 -3.69 1.15
C LEU A 239 -21.91 -3.12 2.46
N ILE A 240 -21.18 -3.27 3.58
CA ILE A 240 -21.68 -2.92 4.92
C ILE A 240 -22.08 -1.44 5.05
N SER A 241 -21.53 -0.54 4.24
CA SER A 241 -21.95 0.86 4.21
C SER A 241 -23.33 1.07 3.58
N LEU A 242 -23.81 0.10 2.80
CA LEU A 242 -25.07 0.18 2.04
C LEU A 242 -26.19 -0.63 2.69
N LYS A 243 -25.87 -1.80 3.24
CA LYS A 243 -26.84 -2.74 3.84
C LYS A 243 -26.20 -3.55 4.95
N ASP A 244 -27.03 -4.14 5.82
CA ASP A 244 -26.61 -5.19 6.72
C ASP A 244 -26.11 -6.38 5.91
N VAL A 245 -25.09 -7.09 6.40
CA VAL A 245 -24.44 -8.18 5.67
C VAL A 245 -24.39 -9.44 6.54
N GLU A 246 -24.25 -10.58 5.89
CA GLU A 246 -24.18 -11.86 6.57
C GLU A 246 -22.86 -12.55 6.22
N ILE A 247 -22.26 -13.24 7.20
CA ILE A 247 -21.11 -14.10 7.02
C ILE A 247 -21.47 -15.51 7.47
N GLU A 248 -21.19 -16.46 6.60
CA GLU A 248 -21.26 -17.89 6.89
C GLU A 248 -19.84 -18.46 6.83
N LEU A 249 -19.45 -19.27 7.82
CA LEU A 249 -18.13 -19.87 7.90
C LEU A 249 -18.18 -21.22 8.62
N GLU A 250 -17.58 -22.22 8.03
CA GLU A 250 -17.33 -23.50 8.69
C GLU A 250 -16.09 -23.39 9.60
N ILE A 251 -16.25 -23.71 10.89
CA ILE A 251 -15.19 -23.71 11.91
C ILE A 251 -15.21 -25.07 12.61
N LYS A 252 -14.11 -25.82 12.52
CA LYS A 252 -13.95 -27.16 13.13
C LYS A 252 -15.09 -28.12 12.74
N GLY A 253 -15.51 -28.08 11.46
CA GLY A 253 -16.56 -28.94 10.91
C GLY A 253 -17.99 -28.58 11.34
N LYS A 254 -18.21 -27.38 11.84
CA LYS A 254 -19.51 -26.83 12.20
C LYS A 254 -19.76 -25.51 11.50
N ASP A 255 -20.88 -25.38 10.85
CA ASP A 255 -21.30 -24.15 10.18
C ASP A 255 -21.78 -23.11 11.19
N TYR A 256 -21.27 -21.90 11.04
CA TYR A 256 -21.67 -20.72 11.78
C TYR A 256 -22.14 -19.64 10.82
N LYS A 257 -23.22 -18.99 11.18
CA LYS A 257 -23.83 -17.91 10.42
C LYS A 257 -24.13 -16.73 11.34
N ALA A 258 -23.76 -15.53 10.96
CA ALA A 258 -24.05 -14.33 11.73
C ALA A 258 -24.26 -13.12 10.83
N GLU A 259 -25.31 -12.37 11.14
CA GLU A 259 -25.56 -11.05 10.58
C GLU A 259 -24.65 -10.02 11.23
N ILE A 260 -24.17 -9.08 10.44
CA ILE A 260 -23.41 -7.92 10.88
C ILE A 260 -24.18 -6.69 10.42
N THR A 261 -24.70 -5.94 11.40
CA THR A 261 -25.49 -4.76 11.10
C THR A 261 -24.59 -3.54 10.86
N GLN A 262 -25.09 -2.58 10.10
CA GLN A 262 -24.44 -1.26 9.95
C GLN A 262 -24.21 -0.58 11.31
N ALA A 263 -25.13 -0.77 12.26
CA ALA A 263 -25.01 -0.21 13.60
C ALA A 263 -23.84 -0.83 14.38
N ASP A 264 -23.68 -2.15 14.34
CA ASP A 264 -22.54 -2.84 14.96
C ASP A 264 -21.23 -2.41 14.33
N PHE A 265 -21.18 -2.33 13.01
CA PHE A 265 -20.00 -1.88 12.29
C PHE A 265 -19.62 -0.44 12.66
N ARG A 266 -20.58 0.51 12.64
CA ARG A 266 -20.35 1.91 13.04
C ARG A 266 -19.82 2.01 14.48
N ALA A 267 -20.35 1.21 15.40
CA ALA A 267 -19.87 1.17 16.77
C ALA A 267 -18.42 0.62 16.86
N ALA A 268 -18.13 -0.47 16.16
CA ALA A 268 -16.82 -1.13 16.19
C ALA A 268 -15.70 -0.29 15.56
N VAL A 269 -15.99 0.49 14.51
CA VAL A 269 -14.98 1.29 13.80
C VAL A 269 -14.75 2.67 14.41
N LYS A 270 -15.56 3.09 15.38
CA LYS A 270 -15.42 4.40 16.05
C LYS A 270 -13.98 4.70 16.52
N PRO A 271 -13.22 3.76 17.13
CA PRO A 271 -11.83 4.00 17.49
C PRO A 271 -10.93 4.30 16.29
N LEU A 272 -11.19 3.70 15.11
CA LEU A 272 -10.44 3.96 13.88
C LEU A 272 -10.72 5.37 13.36
N LEU A 273 -11.99 5.81 13.40
CA LEU A 273 -12.38 7.17 13.02
C LEU A 273 -11.77 8.24 13.94
N VAL A 274 -11.59 7.91 15.23
CA VAL A 274 -10.87 8.80 16.16
C VAL A 274 -9.41 8.95 15.76
N LYS A 275 -8.74 7.89 15.32
CA LYS A 275 -7.37 7.97 14.81
C LYS A 275 -7.27 8.85 13.56
N ILE A 276 -8.24 8.74 12.63
CA ILE A 276 -8.35 9.64 11.46
C ILE A 276 -8.43 11.09 11.92
N LYS A 277 -9.32 11.39 12.89
CA LYS A 277 -9.46 12.74 13.44
C LYS A 277 -8.15 13.26 14.02
N VAL A 278 -7.47 12.47 14.85
CA VAL A 278 -6.22 12.87 15.50
C VAL A 278 -5.15 13.22 14.46
N ALA A 279 -5.06 12.45 13.38
CA ALA A 279 -4.10 12.73 12.32
C ALA A 279 -4.44 14.02 11.55
N ILE A 280 -5.74 14.29 11.30
CA ILE A 280 -6.19 15.54 10.66
C ILE A 280 -5.89 16.73 11.58
N ASP A 281 -6.28 16.66 12.86
CA ASP A 281 -6.02 17.71 13.84
C ASP A 281 -4.52 18.05 13.92
N LYS A 282 -3.68 17.02 13.93
CA LYS A 282 -2.22 17.17 13.99
C LYS A 282 -1.67 17.85 12.74
N ALA A 283 -2.13 17.47 11.54
CA ALA A 283 -1.70 18.11 10.31
C ALA A 283 -2.08 19.60 10.27
N LEU A 284 -3.30 19.93 10.65
CA LEU A 284 -3.78 21.32 10.74
C LEU A 284 -2.98 22.14 11.77
N GLN A 285 -2.76 21.56 12.96
CA GLN A 285 -1.99 22.20 14.02
C GLN A 285 -0.53 22.44 13.60
N ASP A 286 0.14 21.43 13.04
CA ASP A 286 1.52 21.53 12.59
C ASP A 286 1.69 22.54 11.45
N GLY A 287 0.70 22.63 10.56
CA GLY A 287 0.66 23.61 9.47
C GLY A 287 0.13 24.98 9.89
N ASN A 288 -0.16 25.18 11.19
CA ASN A 288 -0.74 26.43 11.72
C ASN A 288 -1.92 26.93 10.87
N THR A 289 -2.79 26.01 10.46
CA THR A 289 -3.92 26.24 9.56
C THR A 289 -5.24 25.90 10.24
N ASP A 290 -6.20 26.82 10.18
CA ASP A 290 -7.56 26.56 10.65
C ASP A 290 -8.34 25.72 9.62
N ALA A 291 -9.15 24.78 10.06
CA ALA A 291 -9.98 23.96 9.18
C ALA A 291 -10.92 24.79 8.26
N ARG A 292 -11.22 26.04 8.62
CA ARG A 292 -12.00 26.99 7.82
C ARG A 292 -11.23 27.53 6.61
N GLU A 293 -9.91 27.49 6.65
CA GLU A 293 -9.05 27.92 5.53
C GLU A 293 -8.94 26.84 4.45
N ILE A 294 -9.33 25.60 4.76
CA ILE A 294 -9.27 24.49 3.82
C ILE A 294 -10.36 24.64 2.77
N GLU A 295 -9.98 24.81 1.54
CA GLU A 295 -10.91 25.01 0.42
C GLU A 295 -11.34 23.70 -0.24
N LYS A 296 -10.53 22.64 -0.11
CA LYS A 296 -10.83 21.32 -0.64
C LYS A 296 -10.21 20.19 0.21
N VAL A 297 -10.99 19.12 0.37
CA VAL A 297 -10.54 17.86 0.99
C VAL A 297 -10.66 16.76 -0.05
N VAL A 298 -9.54 16.14 -0.38
CA VAL A 298 -9.47 15.07 -1.39
C VAL A 298 -9.20 13.73 -0.70
N LEU A 299 -10.13 12.82 -0.87
CA LEU A 299 -10.02 11.46 -0.36
C LEU A 299 -9.42 10.55 -1.42
N VAL A 300 -8.32 9.88 -1.10
CA VAL A 300 -7.62 8.93 -1.97
C VAL A 300 -7.38 7.60 -1.26
N GLY A 301 -6.98 6.57 -2.02
CA GLY A 301 -6.81 5.22 -1.50
C GLY A 301 -8.12 4.40 -1.50
N GLY A 302 -7.99 3.09 -1.63
CA GLY A 302 -9.15 2.19 -1.81
C GLY A 302 -10.14 2.17 -0.63
N ALA A 303 -9.66 2.40 0.59
CA ALA A 303 -10.50 2.33 1.78
C ALA A 303 -11.41 3.56 1.98
N VAL A 304 -11.20 4.67 1.26
CA VAL A 304 -12.12 5.83 1.30
C VAL A 304 -13.47 5.51 0.65
N LYS A 305 -13.56 4.44 -0.16
CA LYS A 305 -14.84 3.93 -0.69
C LYS A 305 -15.79 3.42 0.39
N LEU A 306 -15.31 3.24 1.63
CA LEU A 306 -16.17 3.00 2.79
C LEU A 306 -16.94 4.30 3.11
N GLY A 307 -18.23 4.35 2.81
CA GLY A 307 -19.07 5.55 2.99
C GLY A 307 -19.00 6.16 4.38
N ILE A 308 -18.74 5.36 5.42
CA ILE A 308 -18.56 5.84 6.79
C ILE A 308 -17.35 6.77 6.94
N VAL A 309 -16.30 6.59 6.13
CA VAL A 309 -15.10 7.46 6.16
C VAL A 309 -15.43 8.82 5.58
N GLU A 310 -16.05 8.85 4.39
CA GLU A 310 -16.49 10.10 3.75
C GLU A 310 -17.46 10.86 4.66
N GLU A 311 -18.50 10.18 5.17
CA GLU A 311 -19.47 10.76 6.10
C GLU A 311 -18.80 11.35 7.35
N PHE A 312 -17.81 10.66 7.90
CA PHE A 312 -17.08 11.14 9.06
C PHE A 312 -16.27 12.40 8.76
N VAL A 313 -15.54 12.41 7.65
CA VAL A 313 -14.70 13.55 7.23
C VAL A 313 -15.57 14.77 6.92
N GLU A 314 -16.69 14.58 6.19
CA GLU A 314 -17.66 15.66 5.96
C GLU A 314 -18.20 16.26 7.25
N LYS A 315 -18.64 15.42 8.18
CA LYS A 315 -19.14 15.87 9.49
C LYS A 315 -18.08 16.62 10.29
N TYR A 316 -16.82 16.15 10.22
CA TYR A 316 -15.70 16.80 10.89
C TYR A 316 -15.51 18.24 10.39
N PHE A 317 -15.33 18.42 9.08
CA PHE A 317 -15.07 19.74 8.50
C PHE A 317 -16.27 20.68 8.60
N ASN A 318 -17.50 20.19 8.38
CA ASN A 318 -18.71 21.00 8.54
C ASN A 318 -18.87 21.51 9.98
N LYS A 319 -18.60 20.65 10.98
CA LYS A 319 -18.63 21.05 12.40
C LYS A 319 -17.60 22.14 12.71
N MET A 320 -16.37 22.00 12.19
CA MET A 320 -15.30 22.98 12.43
C MET A 320 -15.57 24.32 11.76
N ARG A 321 -16.29 24.33 10.62
CA ARG A 321 -16.71 25.54 9.91
C ARG A 321 -17.93 26.21 10.53
N GLY A 322 -18.62 25.56 11.47
CA GLY A 322 -19.87 26.07 12.07
C GLY A 322 -21.07 25.97 11.13
N GLU A 323 -20.96 25.20 10.06
CA GLU A 323 -22.05 24.95 9.12
C GLU A 323 -23.04 23.95 9.72
N LYS A 324 -24.34 24.25 9.65
CA LYS A 324 -25.38 23.28 10.03
C LYS A 324 -25.40 22.18 8.96
N THR A 325 -25.21 20.94 9.37
CA THR A 325 -25.41 19.78 8.50
C THR A 325 -26.89 19.68 8.09
N TYR A 326 -27.24 20.27 6.97
CA TYR A 326 -28.49 19.96 6.28
C TYR A 326 -28.19 18.84 5.30
N PHE A 327 -28.67 17.65 5.58
CA PHE A 327 -28.86 16.62 4.58
C PHE A 327 -30.03 17.02 3.68
N ASP A 328 -29.81 17.88 2.71
CA ASP A 328 -30.74 18.09 1.62
C ASP A 328 -30.17 17.42 0.36
N ASN A 329 -30.83 16.32 -0.03
CA ASN A 329 -30.41 15.44 -1.14
C ASN A 329 -30.62 16.05 -2.54
N THR A 330 -30.77 17.38 -2.67
CA THR A 330 -31.24 17.97 -3.92
C THR A 330 -30.26 18.83 -4.71
N ASP A 331 -29.05 19.10 -4.23
CA ASP A 331 -28.07 19.88 -5.00
C ASP A 331 -26.80 19.09 -5.34
N PHE A 332 -26.93 18.11 -6.26
CA PHE A 332 -25.81 17.58 -7.01
C PHE A 332 -25.37 18.59 -8.07
N ILE A 333 -24.65 19.62 -7.66
CA ILE A 333 -23.86 20.42 -8.59
C ILE A 333 -22.41 19.94 -8.47
N GLU A 334 -21.95 19.19 -9.49
CA GLU A 334 -20.54 18.88 -9.71
C GLU A 334 -19.73 20.18 -9.64
N GLY A 335 -18.91 20.36 -8.61
CA GLY A 335 -17.93 21.45 -8.57
C GLY A 335 -17.74 22.16 -7.24
N ASN A 336 -18.65 22.09 -6.27
CA ASN A 336 -18.58 22.87 -5.02
C ASN A 336 -18.54 22.05 -3.72
N LYS A 337 -18.41 20.74 -3.79
CA LYS A 337 -18.33 19.91 -2.58
C LYS A 337 -16.95 20.08 -1.93
N LEU A 338 -16.90 20.43 -0.65
CA LEU A 338 -15.66 20.57 0.12
C LEU A 338 -14.86 19.25 0.15
N VAL A 339 -15.54 18.16 0.51
CA VAL A 339 -14.97 16.81 0.56
C VAL A 339 -15.32 16.08 -0.74
N SER A 340 -14.32 15.52 -1.41
CA SER A 340 -14.52 14.74 -2.63
C SER A 340 -13.62 13.53 -2.66
N ILE A 341 -14.13 12.41 -3.14
CA ILE A 341 -13.31 11.23 -3.47
C ILE A 341 -12.65 11.48 -4.83
N ALA A 342 -11.37 11.17 -4.97
CA ALA A 342 -10.68 11.23 -6.25
C ALA A 342 -11.39 10.33 -7.28
N GLN A 343 -11.40 10.72 -8.55
CA GLN A 343 -12.14 10.03 -9.62
C GLN A 343 -11.79 8.52 -9.70
N ASN A 344 -10.52 8.17 -9.48
CA ASN A 344 -10.04 6.79 -9.41
C ASN A 344 -9.13 6.64 -8.19
N PRO A 345 -9.68 6.51 -6.97
CA PRO A 345 -8.89 6.57 -5.75
C PRO A 345 -7.86 5.44 -5.59
N ASP A 346 -8.01 4.33 -6.32
CA ASP A 346 -7.04 3.22 -6.32
C ASP A 346 -5.86 3.44 -7.27
N THR A 347 -5.96 4.35 -8.25
CA THR A 347 -4.93 4.54 -9.29
C THR A 347 -4.32 5.93 -9.30
N VAL A 348 -4.90 6.86 -8.55
CA VAL A 348 -4.53 8.28 -8.53
C VAL A 348 -3.07 8.48 -8.12
N VAL A 349 -2.57 7.73 -7.13
CA VAL A 349 -1.18 7.77 -6.69
C VAL A 349 -0.24 7.32 -7.80
N ALA A 350 -0.50 6.16 -8.40
CA ALA A 350 0.32 5.64 -9.50
C ALA A 350 0.33 6.58 -10.71
N TYR A 351 -0.81 7.21 -11.03
CA TYR A 351 -0.88 8.23 -12.08
C TYR A 351 0.03 9.43 -11.75
N GLY A 352 0.00 9.93 -10.51
CA GLY A 352 0.87 11.02 -10.06
C GLY A 352 2.35 10.65 -10.05
N VAL A 353 2.69 9.39 -9.76
CA VAL A 353 4.06 8.89 -9.95
C VAL A 353 4.45 8.95 -11.43
N GLY A 354 3.54 8.56 -12.34
CA GLY A 354 3.73 8.71 -13.79
C GLY A 354 3.97 10.17 -14.23
N VAL A 355 3.23 11.13 -13.66
CA VAL A 355 3.50 12.58 -13.86
C VAL A 355 4.93 12.91 -13.46
N THR A 356 5.40 12.41 -12.31
CA THR A 356 6.77 12.65 -11.83
C THR A 356 7.82 12.04 -12.76
N VAL A 357 7.54 10.87 -13.36
CA VAL A 357 8.40 10.27 -14.41
C VAL A 357 8.49 11.21 -15.59
N GLY A 358 7.36 11.74 -16.09
CA GLY A 358 7.31 12.67 -17.21
C GLY A 358 8.10 13.96 -16.97
N MET A 359 7.96 14.53 -15.77
CA MET A 359 8.74 15.70 -15.36
C MET A 359 10.25 15.40 -15.31
N LYS A 360 10.64 14.25 -14.75
CA LYS A 360 12.04 13.82 -14.64
C LYS A 360 12.69 13.58 -16.01
N GLU A 361 11.95 12.98 -16.95
CA GLU A 361 12.40 12.73 -18.32
C GLU A 361 12.28 13.97 -19.23
N ARG A 362 11.83 15.12 -18.68
CA ARG A 362 11.64 16.39 -19.39
C ARG A 362 10.74 16.23 -20.61
N ASN A 363 9.72 15.38 -20.50
CA ASN A 363 8.73 15.21 -21.55
C ASN A 363 7.91 16.50 -21.68
N LYS A 364 7.79 17.03 -22.93
CA LYS A 364 7.12 18.31 -23.24
C LYS A 364 5.63 18.35 -22.85
N ALA A 365 5.00 17.18 -22.67
CA ALA A 365 3.60 17.08 -22.26
C ALA A 365 3.41 17.49 -20.79
N PHE A 366 4.49 17.46 -19.97
CA PHE A 366 4.42 17.79 -18.56
C PHE A 366 5.10 19.13 -18.30
N LYS A 367 4.33 20.11 -17.80
CA LYS A 367 4.89 21.37 -17.32
C LYS A 367 5.85 21.10 -16.16
N GLU A 368 6.99 21.74 -16.18
CA GLU A 368 7.89 21.77 -15.04
C GLU A 368 7.17 22.53 -13.90
N ARG A 369 6.83 21.83 -12.82
CA ARG A 369 6.24 22.40 -11.62
C ARG A 369 7.20 22.28 -10.47
N ILE A 370 7.26 23.30 -9.65
CA ILE A 370 8.06 23.25 -8.43
C ILE A 370 7.23 22.55 -7.37
N LEU A 371 7.70 21.37 -6.97
CA LEU A 371 7.13 20.60 -5.89
C LEU A 371 8.08 20.65 -4.70
N THR A 372 7.64 21.22 -3.60
CA THR A 372 8.37 21.14 -2.33
C THR A 372 7.77 20.04 -1.47
N ASP A 373 8.61 19.41 -0.67
CA ASP A 373 8.21 18.40 0.31
C ASP A 373 8.74 18.79 1.69
N VAL A 374 8.40 18.04 2.73
CA VAL A 374 8.82 18.34 4.10
C VAL A 374 9.52 17.15 4.76
N CYS A 375 10.35 17.42 5.76
CA CYS A 375 10.96 16.41 6.60
C CYS A 375 9.87 15.72 7.45
N PRO A 376 9.64 14.39 7.33
CA PRO A 376 8.52 13.73 7.97
C PRO A 376 8.64 13.62 9.48
N PHE A 377 9.87 13.61 9.99
CA PHE A 377 10.17 13.49 11.43
C PHE A 377 11.30 14.43 11.80
N THR A 378 11.31 14.86 13.06
CA THR A 378 12.40 15.65 13.61
C THR A 378 13.71 14.86 13.57
N LEU A 379 14.77 15.52 13.07
CA LEU A 379 16.13 15.01 13.07
C LEU A 379 16.96 15.77 14.13
N GLY A 380 17.73 15.04 14.91
CA GLY A 380 18.50 15.62 15.99
C GLY A 380 19.56 14.67 16.54
N ILE A 381 20.16 15.04 17.65
CA ILE A 381 21.22 14.25 18.31
C ILE A 381 20.91 13.95 19.77
N GLU A 382 21.60 12.94 20.29
CA GLU A 382 21.62 12.66 21.73
C GLU A 382 22.43 13.70 22.48
N VAL A 383 21.88 14.18 23.61
CA VAL A 383 22.57 15.04 24.58
C VAL A 383 22.50 14.42 25.98
N ILE A 384 23.16 15.06 26.97
CA ILE A 384 23.24 14.57 28.35
C ILE A 384 21.87 14.11 28.87
N GLY A 385 21.89 12.99 29.58
CA GLY A 385 20.70 12.43 30.23
C GLY A 385 19.80 11.64 29.26
N GLN A 386 20.35 11.15 28.15
CA GLN A 386 19.61 10.39 27.13
C GLN A 386 18.44 11.19 26.55
N ARG A 387 18.66 12.48 26.37
CA ARG A 387 17.65 13.38 25.83
C ARG A 387 17.91 13.67 24.36
N PHE A 388 16.83 13.89 23.62
CA PHE A 388 16.86 14.28 22.21
C PHE A 388 16.92 15.79 22.05
N ALA A 389 17.90 16.28 21.29
CA ALA A 389 18.03 17.68 20.90
C ALA A 389 17.76 17.84 19.40
N PRO A 390 16.67 18.53 19.01
CA PRO A 390 16.28 18.70 17.62
C PRO A 390 17.24 19.66 16.88
N ILE A 391 17.53 19.36 15.61
CA ILE A 391 18.27 20.23 14.68
C ILE A 391 17.40 20.61 13.49
N ILE A 392 16.74 19.62 12.83
CA ILE A 392 15.73 19.87 11.79
C ILE A 392 14.38 19.40 12.34
N PRO A 393 13.46 20.29 12.72
CA PRO A 393 12.12 19.92 13.13
C PRO A 393 11.35 19.25 12.00
N ARG A 394 10.40 18.36 12.34
CA ARG A 394 9.45 17.81 11.36
C ARG A 394 8.69 18.94 10.66
N ASN A 395 8.19 18.68 9.48
CA ASN A 395 7.51 19.63 8.61
C ASN A 395 8.38 20.84 8.18
N THR A 396 9.72 20.73 8.34
CA THR A 396 10.63 21.67 7.71
C THR A 396 10.71 21.36 6.22
N THR A 397 10.44 22.35 5.36
CA THR A 397 10.54 22.24 3.89
C THR A 397 11.92 21.75 3.47
N VAL A 398 11.99 20.81 2.55
CA VAL A 398 13.24 20.24 2.01
C VAL A 398 13.44 20.64 0.55
N PRO A 399 14.70 20.84 0.10
CA PRO A 399 15.96 20.64 0.83
C PRO A 399 16.22 21.69 1.89
N THR A 400 16.90 21.31 2.97
CA THR A 400 17.19 22.23 4.08
C THR A 400 18.55 21.94 4.72
N SER A 401 19.15 22.99 5.31
CA SER A 401 20.37 22.87 6.11
C SER A 401 20.24 23.72 7.36
N LYS A 402 20.32 23.07 8.54
CA LYS A 402 20.23 23.74 9.86
C LYS A 402 21.38 23.30 10.75
N SER A 403 21.79 24.17 11.68
CA SER A 403 22.88 23.87 12.61
C SER A 403 22.58 24.37 14.00
N GLU A 404 23.11 23.64 14.98
CA GLU A 404 23.03 23.97 16.40
C GLU A 404 24.41 23.82 17.06
N TYR A 405 24.64 24.55 18.17
CA TYR A 405 25.88 24.49 18.93
C TYR A 405 25.72 23.59 20.16
N PHE A 406 26.70 22.72 20.33
CA PHE A 406 26.83 21.84 21.49
C PHE A 406 28.18 22.04 22.16
N SER A 407 28.29 21.75 23.44
CA SER A 407 29.53 21.92 24.21
C SER A 407 29.93 20.64 24.94
N THR A 408 31.20 20.57 25.35
CA THR A 408 31.73 19.55 26.23
C THR A 408 30.97 19.50 27.56
N VAL A 409 30.83 18.33 28.13
CA VAL A 409 30.01 18.08 29.34
C VAL A 409 30.88 17.68 30.54
N GLU A 410 32.12 17.31 30.29
CA GLU A 410 33.11 16.92 31.33
C GLU A 410 34.41 17.72 31.20
N ASP A 411 35.08 17.90 32.32
CA ASP A 411 36.41 18.52 32.35
C ASP A 411 37.42 17.62 31.63
N ASN A 412 38.25 18.23 30.77
CA ASN A 412 39.27 17.56 29.98
C ASN A 412 38.71 16.55 28.93
N GLN A 413 37.45 16.65 28.57
CA GLN A 413 36.86 15.89 27.48
C GLN A 413 37.60 16.21 26.18
N THR A 414 38.00 15.15 25.44
CA THR A 414 38.77 15.30 24.17
C THR A 414 38.01 14.80 22.94
N ILE A 415 36.88 14.16 23.13
CA ILE A 415 36.05 13.59 22.05
C ILE A 415 34.58 13.92 22.36
N ILE A 416 33.89 14.42 21.34
CA ILE A 416 32.42 14.55 21.36
C ILE A 416 31.84 13.54 20.38
N ARG A 417 30.98 12.65 20.89
CA ARG A 417 30.21 11.68 20.10
C ARG A 417 28.93 12.37 19.59
N ILE A 418 28.71 12.31 18.28
CA ILE A 418 27.51 12.81 17.61
C ILE A 418 26.66 11.61 17.24
N ALA A 419 25.71 11.26 18.08
CA ALA A 419 24.77 10.17 17.83
C ALA A 419 23.46 10.74 17.29
N ILE A 420 23.09 10.35 16.07
CA ILE A 420 22.03 10.93 15.24
C ILE A 420 20.78 10.11 15.36
N TYR A 421 19.66 10.78 15.57
CA TYR A 421 18.35 10.13 15.75
C TYR A 421 17.25 10.86 14.97
N GLN A 422 16.19 10.09 14.69
CA GLN A 422 14.94 10.56 14.07
C GLN A 422 13.77 10.23 14.97
N GLY A 423 12.90 11.19 15.26
CA GLY A 423 11.69 10.96 16.07
C GLY A 423 11.21 12.20 16.81
N GLU A 424 10.15 12.02 17.63
CA GLU A 424 9.45 13.10 18.32
C GLU A 424 9.53 12.96 19.85
N SER A 425 10.13 11.89 20.38
CA SER A 425 10.23 11.68 21.82
C SER A 425 11.39 12.46 22.41
N LEU A 426 11.18 13.05 23.58
CA LEU A 426 12.27 13.65 24.37
C LEU A 426 13.26 12.59 24.89
N ASN A 427 12.80 11.34 25.09
CA ASN A 427 13.64 10.22 25.45
C ASN A 427 14.25 9.60 24.19
N ILE A 428 15.58 9.56 24.14
CA ILE A 428 16.30 9.09 22.97
C ILE A 428 16.00 7.61 22.61
N ASN A 429 15.69 6.78 23.59
CA ASN A 429 15.42 5.36 23.39
C ASN A 429 14.12 5.08 22.62
N ASP A 430 13.23 6.05 22.55
CA ASP A 430 11.97 5.96 21.81
C ASP A 430 12.09 6.49 20.37
N ASN A 431 13.28 6.99 20.00
CA ASN A 431 13.59 7.52 18.68
C ASN A 431 14.43 6.53 17.85
N LEU A 432 14.34 6.64 16.54
CA LEU A 432 15.10 5.80 15.59
C LEU A 432 16.56 6.26 15.53
N PHE A 433 17.50 5.40 15.91
CA PHE A 433 18.93 5.62 15.72
C PHE A 433 19.30 5.52 14.23
N LEU A 434 19.99 6.54 13.70
CA LEU A 434 20.41 6.60 12.30
C LEU A 434 21.91 6.37 12.11
N GLY A 435 22.71 6.64 13.12
CA GLY A 435 24.16 6.45 13.08
C GLY A 435 24.91 7.42 14.00
N GLU A 436 26.22 7.27 14.07
CA GLU A 436 27.07 8.12 14.91
C GLU A 436 28.45 8.33 14.30
N PHE A 437 29.12 9.39 14.73
CA PHE A 437 30.53 9.67 14.47
C PHE A 437 31.11 10.52 15.60
N GLU A 438 32.44 10.66 15.63
CA GLU A 438 33.16 11.38 16.68
C GLU A 438 33.95 12.52 16.10
N ILE A 439 34.10 13.58 16.91
CA ILE A 439 34.95 14.72 16.60
C ILE A 439 35.88 15.02 17.79
N ASN A 440 37.16 15.31 17.52
CA ASN A 440 38.13 15.67 18.54
C ASN A 440 37.99 17.14 18.93
N VAL A 441 38.18 17.40 20.22
CA VAL A 441 38.23 18.77 20.80
C VAL A 441 39.41 18.88 21.75
N PRO A 442 39.99 20.06 21.93
CA PRO A 442 41.06 20.30 22.91
C PRO A 442 40.59 20.05 24.33
N ARG A 443 41.53 19.69 25.20
CA ARG A 443 41.25 19.58 26.63
C ARG A 443 40.94 20.96 27.22
N ASN A 444 39.78 21.06 27.87
CA ASN A 444 39.32 22.27 28.51
C ASN A 444 38.33 21.94 29.65
N ASN A 445 37.89 22.94 30.41
CA ASN A 445 36.82 22.75 31.39
C ASN A 445 35.49 22.46 30.66
N ALA A 446 34.60 21.74 31.33
CA ALA A 446 33.24 21.46 30.83
C ALA A 446 32.55 22.76 30.33
N GLY A 447 31.89 22.68 29.19
CA GLY A 447 31.17 23.79 28.57
C GLY A 447 32.01 24.77 27.73
N ASN A 448 33.34 24.72 27.78
CA ASN A 448 34.20 25.68 27.10
C ASN A 448 34.46 25.31 25.63
N GLU A 449 34.63 24.05 25.32
CA GLU A 449 34.77 23.60 23.92
C GLU A 449 33.40 23.45 23.27
N LYS A 450 33.25 24.06 22.08
CA LYS A 450 31.99 24.06 21.33
C LYS A 450 32.16 23.41 19.98
N VAL A 451 31.15 22.67 19.60
CA VAL A 451 31.00 22.03 18.29
C VAL A 451 29.73 22.53 17.63
N ASN A 452 29.85 23.03 16.39
CA ASN A 452 28.69 23.30 15.55
C ASN A 452 28.31 22.02 14.83
N VAL A 453 27.10 21.50 15.06
CA VAL A 453 26.55 20.33 14.34
C VAL A 453 25.54 20.84 13.33
N ARG A 454 25.79 20.54 12.04
CA ARG A 454 24.94 20.91 10.91
C ARG A 454 24.34 19.67 10.30
N PHE A 455 23.04 19.71 10.04
CA PHE A 455 22.31 18.73 9.27
C PHE A 455 21.87 19.34 7.95
N THR A 456 22.18 18.65 6.85
CA THR A 456 21.68 18.95 5.51
C THR A 456 20.84 17.77 5.02
N TYR A 457 19.58 18.04 4.72
CA TYR A 457 18.61 17.01 4.32
C TYR A 457 18.06 17.35 2.93
N ASP A 458 18.22 16.43 1.97
CA ASP A 458 17.83 16.64 0.58
C ASP A 458 16.41 16.11 0.28
N ILE A 459 15.94 16.39 -0.94
CA ILE A 459 14.61 15.93 -1.44
C ILE A 459 14.52 14.40 -1.62
N ASN A 460 15.63 13.67 -1.60
CA ASN A 460 15.69 12.22 -1.74
C ASN A 460 15.74 11.50 -0.39
N GLY A 461 15.72 12.26 0.72
CA GLY A 461 15.84 11.72 2.07
C GLY A 461 17.29 11.37 2.44
N ILE A 462 18.27 12.02 1.84
CA ILE A 462 19.69 11.87 2.22
C ILE A 462 20.02 12.91 3.29
N LEU A 463 20.51 12.44 4.44
CA LEU A 463 20.96 13.26 5.54
C LEU A 463 22.50 13.30 5.57
N GLU A 464 23.07 14.48 5.40
CA GLU A 464 24.46 14.75 5.76
C GLU A 464 24.53 15.41 7.13
N ALA A 465 25.28 14.80 8.05
CA ALA A 465 25.58 15.37 9.36
C ALA A 465 27.05 15.79 9.40
N GLU A 466 27.30 17.07 9.58
CA GLU A 466 28.64 17.69 9.73
C GLU A 466 28.82 18.21 11.16
N ALA A 467 29.97 17.97 11.75
CA ALA A 467 30.39 18.59 13.00
C ALA A 467 31.68 19.39 12.79
N THR A 468 31.73 20.62 13.33
CA THR A 468 32.91 21.49 13.27
C THR A 468 33.29 21.93 14.69
N ALA A 469 34.49 21.56 15.13
CA ALA A 469 35.05 22.03 16.40
C ALA A 469 35.45 23.50 16.25
N ILE A 470 34.89 24.40 17.05
CA ILE A 470 35.04 25.84 16.87
C ILE A 470 36.46 26.32 17.18
N SER A 471 37.11 25.72 18.20
CA SER A 471 38.45 26.09 18.64
C SER A 471 39.55 25.67 17.66
N THR A 472 39.41 24.56 16.99
CA THR A 472 40.42 23.97 16.10
C THR A 472 40.11 24.10 14.61
N GLY A 473 38.82 24.29 14.26
CA GLY A 473 38.34 24.21 12.90
C GLY A 473 38.31 22.79 12.33
N GLU A 474 38.58 21.77 13.15
CA GLU A 474 38.45 20.36 12.71
C GLU A 474 37.01 20.10 12.29
N LYS A 475 36.86 19.43 11.14
CA LYS A 475 35.58 19.02 10.58
C LYS A 475 35.49 17.51 10.45
N ARG A 476 34.34 16.98 10.80
CA ARG A 476 33.96 15.59 10.55
C ARG A 476 32.55 15.57 9.99
N ASN A 477 32.31 14.70 9.05
CA ASN A 477 30.99 14.50 8.50
C ASN A 477 30.68 13.01 8.37
N LYS A 478 29.40 12.72 8.38
CA LYS A 478 28.83 11.41 8.09
C LYS A 478 27.64 11.60 7.16
N LEU A 479 27.67 10.91 6.05
CA LEU A 479 26.54 10.82 5.15
C LEU A 479 25.67 9.65 5.59
N ILE A 480 24.42 9.93 5.92
CA ILE A 480 23.42 8.91 6.22
C ILE A 480 22.58 8.78 4.97
N ILE A 481 22.87 7.74 4.21
CA ILE A 481 22.14 7.39 2.99
C ILE A 481 21.11 6.33 3.36
N ASN A 482 19.87 6.61 3.03
CA ASN A 482 18.83 5.61 3.12
C ASN A 482 19.08 4.55 2.03
N GLY A 483 19.84 3.47 2.32
CA GLY A 483 19.91 2.37 1.36
C GLY A 483 21.25 1.70 1.08
N ASP A 484 22.33 1.91 1.81
CA ASP A 484 23.53 1.12 1.57
C ASP A 484 23.50 -0.21 2.34
N LEU A 485 23.15 -1.29 1.62
CA LEU A 485 23.58 -2.63 1.96
C LEU A 485 25.08 -2.73 1.63
N SER A 486 25.85 -3.43 2.44
CA SER A 486 27.20 -3.86 2.03
C SER A 486 27.11 -4.71 0.76
N GLU A 487 28.14 -4.72 -0.07
CA GLU A 487 28.15 -5.57 -1.27
C GLU A 487 27.97 -7.07 -0.92
N GLU A 488 28.39 -7.48 0.26
CA GLU A 488 28.21 -8.84 0.76
C GLU A 488 26.73 -9.13 1.05
N GLU A 489 26.02 -8.23 1.75
CA GLU A 489 24.59 -8.37 2.01
C GLU A 489 23.75 -8.32 0.74
N LYS A 490 24.10 -7.47 -0.24
CA LYS A 490 23.46 -7.46 -1.55
C LYS A 490 23.63 -8.79 -2.26
N ASN A 491 24.85 -9.32 -2.31
CA ASN A 491 25.16 -10.56 -2.99
C ASN A 491 24.47 -11.77 -2.33
N GLU A 492 24.40 -11.84 -1.01
CA GLU A 492 23.68 -12.89 -0.29
C GLU A 492 22.18 -12.86 -0.60
N ARG A 493 21.57 -11.67 -0.61
CA ARG A 493 20.15 -11.51 -0.94
C ARG A 493 19.85 -11.79 -2.42
N ILE A 494 20.71 -11.35 -3.34
CA ILE A 494 20.60 -11.68 -4.77
C ILE A 494 20.66 -13.19 -4.97
N LYS A 495 21.60 -13.89 -4.30
CA LYS A 495 21.72 -15.34 -4.37
C LYS A 495 20.45 -16.05 -3.88
N THR A 496 19.86 -15.57 -2.80
CA THR A 496 18.57 -16.09 -2.30
C THR A 496 17.46 -15.92 -3.34
N LEU A 497 17.45 -14.80 -4.08
CA LEU A 497 16.47 -14.53 -5.15
C LEU A 497 16.71 -15.41 -6.39
N GLU A 498 17.96 -15.70 -6.75
CA GLU A 498 18.27 -16.59 -7.86
C GLU A 498 17.86 -18.05 -7.61
N GLU A 499 17.87 -18.49 -6.35
CA GLU A 499 17.41 -19.83 -5.95
C GLU A 499 15.88 -19.99 -6.03
N ILE A 500 15.16 -18.88 -6.19
CA ILE A 500 13.69 -18.83 -6.20
C ILE A 500 13.20 -18.46 -7.59
N LYS A 501 12.65 -19.45 -8.31
CA LYS A 501 12.13 -19.24 -9.67
C LYS A 501 10.72 -18.62 -9.64
N ILE A 502 10.53 -17.52 -10.39
CA ILE A 502 9.20 -17.03 -10.74
C ILE A 502 8.71 -17.86 -11.94
N GLN A 503 7.47 -18.34 -11.85
CA GLN A 503 6.92 -19.23 -12.88
C GLN A 503 6.60 -18.49 -14.18
N SER A 504 6.60 -19.24 -15.29
CA SER A 504 6.29 -18.68 -16.60
C SER A 504 4.82 -18.28 -16.69
N GLU A 505 4.54 -17.27 -17.51
CA GLU A 505 3.22 -16.65 -17.70
C GLU A 505 2.10 -17.65 -18.07
N ASN A 506 2.39 -18.60 -18.98
CA ASN A 506 1.39 -19.58 -19.42
C ASN A 506 1.00 -20.57 -18.33
N GLN A 507 1.96 -21.01 -17.51
CA GLN A 507 1.67 -21.86 -16.36
C GLN A 507 0.89 -21.12 -15.28
N ASN A 508 1.12 -19.82 -15.10
CA ASN A 508 0.42 -19.00 -14.11
C ASN A 508 -1.07 -18.81 -14.48
N LYS A 509 -1.40 -18.63 -15.77
CA LYS A 509 -2.80 -18.45 -16.21
C LYS A 509 -3.67 -19.69 -15.95
N ASP A 510 -3.12 -20.87 -16.16
CA ASP A 510 -3.86 -22.12 -15.91
C ASP A 510 -3.97 -22.39 -14.41
N LYS A 511 -2.92 -22.09 -13.63
CA LYS A 511 -2.94 -22.18 -12.18
C LYS A 511 -3.90 -21.19 -11.53
N LEU A 512 -4.00 -19.97 -12.06
CA LEU A 512 -4.93 -18.96 -11.53
C LEU A 512 -6.38 -19.46 -11.59
N LEU A 513 -6.80 -20.06 -12.72
CA LEU A 513 -8.15 -20.56 -12.88
C LEU A 513 -8.46 -21.70 -11.90
N ILE A 514 -7.50 -22.61 -11.70
CA ILE A 514 -7.61 -23.71 -10.74
C ILE A 514 -7.70 -23.19 -9.30
N GLU A 515 -6.83 -22.24 -8.92
CA GLU A 515 -6.85 -21.69 -7.56
C GLU A 515 -8.12 -20.86 -7.29
N ARG A 516 -8.64 -20.15 -8.31
CA ARG A 516 -9.92 -19.45 -8.23
C ARG A 516 -11.07 -20.42 -8.00
N ALA A 517 -11.13 -21.51 -8.76
CA ALA A 517 -12.13 -22.56 -8.58
C ALA A 517 -12.07 -23.17 -7.17
N ASN A 518 -10.86 -23.48 -6.68
CA ASN A 518 -10.66 -24.00 -5.33
C ASN A 518 -11.11 -23.00 -4.25
N ARG A 519 -10.87 -21.71 -4.44
CA ARG A 519 -11.33 -20.65 -3.52
C ARG A 519 -12.87 -20.63 -3.47
N ILE A 520 -13.52 -20.52 -4.63
CA ILE A 520 -14.99 -20.45 -4.72
C ILE A 520 -15.62 -21.72 -4.11
N TYR A 521 -15.06 -22.90 -4.42
CA TYR A 521 -15.49 -24.16 -3.80
C TYR A 521 -15.42 -24.13 -2.26
N ALA A 522 -14.35 -23.54 -1.71
CA ALA A 522 -14.21 -23.44 -0.25
C ALA A 522 -15.19 -22.43 0.39
N GLU A 523 -15.61 -21.42 -0.36
CA GLU A 523 -16.51 -20.36 0.12
C GLU A 523 -17.99 -20.74 0.04
N ILE A 524 -18.39 -21.47 -1.00
CA ILE A 524 -19.78 -21.87 -1.21
C ILE A 524 -20.12 -23.04 -0.29
N VAL A 525 -21.24 -22.95 0.44
CA VAL A 525 -21.73 -24.02 1.34
C VAL A 525 -22.62 -25.00 0.59
N ASN A 526 -23.32 -24.57 -0.48
CA ASN A 526 -24.24 -25.43 -1.23
C ASN A 526 -23.51 -26.60 -1.91
N THR A 527 -23.99 -27.83 -1.65
CA THR A 527 -23.35 -29.06 -2.12
C THR A 527 -23.49 -29.27 -3.63
N GLU A 528 -24.58 -28.82 -4.24
CA GLU A 528 -24.82 -28.97 -5.69
C GLU A 528 -23.84 -28.09 -6.47
N ILE A 529 -23.73 -26.83 -6.13
CA ILE A 529 -22.76 -25.91 -6.77
C ILE A 529 -21.32 -26.41 -6.56
N ARG A 530 -20.99 -26.94 -5.39
CA ARG A 530 -19.66 -27.57 -5.16
C ARG A 530 -19.40 -28.75 -6.08
N ASN A 531 -20.40 -29.57 -6.36
CA ASN A 531 -20.27 -30.70 -7.29
C ASN A 531 -20.00 -30.22 -8.71
N TYR A 532 -20.70 -29.20 -9.18
CA TYR A 532 -20.44 -28.58 -10.50
C TYR A 532 -19.03 -28.01 -10.59
N ILE A 533 -18.56 -27.27 -9.58
CA ILE A 533 -17.18 -26.76 -9.56
C ILE A 533 -16.16 -27.91 -9.66
N SER A 534 -16.40 -29.02 -8.92
CA SER A 534 -15.50 -30.18 -8.94
C SER A 534 -15.45 -30.82 -10.32
N GLU A 535 -16.61 -31.01 -10.96
CA GLU A 535 -16.71 -31.59 -12.29
C GLU A 535 -16.02 -30.77 -13.36
N TYR A 536 -16.29 -29.46 -13.39
CA TYR A 536 -15.58 -28.51 -14.28
C TYR A 536 -14.06 -28.50 -14.04
N LEU A 537 -13.62 -28.55 -12.78
CA LEU A 537 -12.22 -28.56 -12.41
C LEU A 537 -11.53 -29.86 -12.87
N GLU A 538 -12.14 -30.99 -12.66
CA GLU A 538 -11.61 -32.30 -13.11
C GLU A 538 -11.53 -32.36 -14.64
N ASN A 539 -12.57 -31.93 -15.34
CA ASN A 539 -12.62 -31.89 -16.80
C ASN A 539 -11.53 -30.96 -17.34
N TYR A 540 -11.40 -29.77 -16.79
CA TYR A 540 -10.34 -28.81 -17.17
C TYR A 540 -8.95 -29.39 -16.96
N GLN A 541 -8.67 -29.98 -15.80
CA GLN A 541 -7.39 -30.60 -15.51
C GLN A 541 -7.07 -31.78 -16.44
N MET A 542 -8.06 -32.57 -16.79
CA MET A 542 -7.91 -33.67 -17.74
C MET A 542 -7.55 -33.17 -19.13
N ILE A 543 -8.22 -32.11 -19.60
CA ILE A 543 -7.98 -31.54 -20.92
C ILE A 543 -6.63 -30.83 -20.99
N VAL A 544 -6.20 -30.13 -19.93
CA VAL A 544 -4.86 -29.54 -19.85
C VAL A 544 -3.75 -30.60 -20.01
N ARG A 545 -3.95 -31.80 -19.45
CA ARG A 545 -3.01 -32.93 -19.60
C ARG A 545 -2.88 -33.43 -21.04
N THR A 546 -3.88 -33.23 -21.89
CA THR A 546 -3.83 -33.64 -23.31
C THR A 546 -2.89 -32.80 -24.15
N GLY A 547 -2.59 -31.55 -23.74
CA GLY A 547 -1.80 -30.60 -24.49
C GLY A 547 -2.49 -30.02 -25.73
N ASP A 548 -3.76 -30.33 -25.98
CA ASP A 548 -4.57 -29.79 -27.09
C ASP A 548 -4.94 -28.32 -26.82
N ARG A 549 -4.19 -27.42 -27.45
CA ARG A 549 -4.32 -25.97 -27.23
C ARG A 549 -5.69 -25.40 -27.57
N ILE A 550 -6.35 -25.92 -28.62
CA ILE A 550 -7.66 -25.43 -29.06
C ILE A 550 -8.72 -25.83 -28.03
N ARG A 551 -8.72 -27.09 -27.63
CA ARG A 551 -9.64 -27.64 -26.64
C ARG A 551 -9.43 -27.02 -25.27
N ILE A 552 -8.17 -26.80 -24.86
CA ILE A 552 -7.82 -26.11 -23.62
C ILE A 552 -8.41 -24.69 -23.60
N GLN A 553 -8.27 -23.93 -24.70
CA GLN A 553 -8.79 -22.55 -24.77
C GLN A 553 -10.32 -22.50 -24.71
N LYS A 554 -11.02 -23.45 -25.35
CA LYS A 554 -12.48 -23.54 -25.30
C LYS A 554 -12.96 -23.79 -23.88
N VAL A 555 -12.49 -24.87 -23.26
CA VAL A 555 -12.90 -25.26 -21.89
C VAL A 555 -12.48 -24.22 -20.85
N LYS A 556 -11.33 -23.60 -21.03
CA LYS A 556 -10.89 -22.49 -20.19
C LYS A 556 -11.87 -21.32 -20.19
N LYS A 557 -12.38 -20.95 -21.38
CA LYS A 557 -13.36 -19.87 -21.52
C LYS A 557 -14.68 -20.23 -20.86
N GLU A 558 -15.17 -21.43 -21.08
CA GLU A 558 -16.41 -21.94 -20.48
C GLU A 558 -16.31 -22.01 -18.96
N PHE A 559 -15.23 -22.57 -18.44
CA PHE A 559 -14.99 -22.69 -17.00
C PHE A 559 -14.82 -21.31 -16.34
N SER A 560 -14.09 -20.38 -16.98
CA SER A 560 -13.99 -19.01 -16.47
C SER A 560 -15.33 -18.30 -16.42
N ALA A 561 -16.16 -18.44 -17.47
CA ALA A 561 -17.49 -17.85 -17.52
C ALA A 561 -18.44 -18.44 -16.46
N PHE A 562 -18.33 -19.75 -16.20
CA PHE A 562 -19.06 -20.40 -15.10
C PHE A 562 -18.63 -19.84 -13.74
N LEU A 563 -17.31 -19.78 -13.48
CA LEU A 563 -16.80 -19.21 -12.23
C LEU A 563 -17.19 -17.73 -12.05
N ASP A 564 -17.22 -16.94 -13.12
CA ASP A 564 -17.66 -15.54 -13.08
C ASP A 564 -19.10 -15.39 -12.59
N LYS A 565 -19.98 -16.35 -12.92
CA LYS A 565 -21.38 -16.35 -12.49
C LYS A 565 -21.57 -16.69 -11.01
N ILE A 566 -20.79 -17.65 -10.51
CA ILE A 566 -20.94 -18.18 -9.16
C ILE A 566 -19.97 -17.54 -8.15
N ASP A 567 -19.04 -16.70 -8.60
CA ASP A 567 -18.06 -16.05 -7.72
C ASP A 567 -18.74 -15.01 -6.82
N PRO A 568 -18.81 -15.26 -5.51
CA PRO A 568 -19.42 -14.32 -4.61
C PRO A 568 -18.69 -12.97 -4.49
N GLU A 569 -17.45 -12.84 -5.02
CA GLU A 569 -16.76 -11.56 -5.15
C GLU A 569 -17.33 -10.68 -6.26
N LEU A 570 -17.95 -11.28 -7.28
CA LEU A 570 -18.47 -10.58 -8.45
C LEU A 570 -19.99 -10.42 -8.41
N ASN A 571 -20.70 -11.35 -7.75
CA ASN A 571 -22.16 -11.44 -7.79
C ASN A 571 -22.77 -11.58 -6.39
N ASP A 572 -23.88 -10.89 -6.17
CA ASP A 572 -24.71 -10.95 -4.95
C ASP A 572 -25.97 -11.82 -5.19
N LEU A 573 -25.86 -12.84 -6.05
CA LEU A 573 -26.97 -13.72 -6.43
C LEU A 573 -27.28 -14.71 -5.33
N SER A 574 -28.58 -15.03 -5.16
CA SER A 574 -28.99 -16.11 -4.26
C SER A 574 -28.60 -17.48 -4.86
N VAL A 575 -28.45 -18.48 -4.00
CA VAL A 575 -28.16 -19.86 -4.42
C VAL A 575 -29.21 -20.39 -5.40
N ASP A 576 -30.48 -20.05 -5.17
CA ASP A 576 -31.59 -20.49 -6.03
C ASP A 576 -31.55 -19.85 -7.44
N ASP A 577 -31.06 -18.60 -7.54
CA ASP A 577 -30.87 -17.94 -8.84
C ASP A 577 -29.71 -18.56 -9.62
N ILE A 578 -28.64 -18.97 -8.94
CA ILE A 578 -27.49 -19.62 -9.55
C ILE A 578 -27.85 -21.01 -10.07
N LEU A 579 -28.59 -21.79 -9.28
CA LEU A 579 -29.00 -23.14 -9.68
C LEU A 579 -29.96 -23.10 -10.87
N ARG A 580 -30.96 -22.22 -10.88
CA ARG A 580 -31.88 -22.05 -12.01
C ARG A 580 -31.15 -21.72 -13.32
N ASP A 581 -30.14 -20.82 -13.28
CA ASP A 581 -29.34 -20.47 -14.46
C ASP A 581 -28.45 -21.63 -14.96
N ILE A 582 -28.10 -22.57 -14.10
CA ILE A 582 -27.36 -23.80 -14.47
C ILE A 582 -28.30 -24.79 -15.15
N ASP A 583 -29.47 -25.07 -14.54
CA ASP A 583 -30.46 -26.00 -15.05
C ASP A 583 -31.02 -25.57 -16.42
N GLU A 584 -31.32 -24.26 -16.62
CA GLU A 584 -31.78 -23.73 -17.92
C GLU A 584 -30.75 -23.93 -19.05
N LYS A 585 -29.45 -23.95 -18.76
CA LYS A 585 -28.41 -24.21 -19.76
C LYS A 585 -28.25 -25.70 -20.10
N GLU A 586 -28.39 -26.58 -19.12
CA GLU A 586 -28.35 -28.02 -19.37
C GLU A 586 -29.54 -28.47 -20.26
N GLU A 587 -30.71 -27.81 -20.10
CA GLU A 587 -31.87 -28.06 -20.98
C GLU A 587 -31.62 -27.53 -22.40
N ASP A 588 -30.99 -26.32 -22.57
CA ASP A 588 -30.67 -25.76 -23.89
C ASP A 588 -29.58 -26.56 -24.61
N GLU A 589 -28.52 -27.02 -23.91
CA GLU A 589 -27.48 -27.88 -24.50
C GLU A 589 -28.00 -29.28 -24.88
N ALA A 590 -28.91 -29.84 -24.08
CA ALA A 590 -29.55 -31.12 -24.41
C ALA A 590 -30.44 -31.04 -25.67
N VAL A 591 -31.10 -29.88 -25.89
CA VAL A 591 -31.92 -29.63 -27.10
C VAL A 591 -31.03 -29.45 -28.33
N GLU A 592 -29.89 -28.79 -28.20
CA GLU A 592 -28.94 -28.65 -29.33
C GLU A 592 -28.27 -29.98 -29.71
N GLU A 593 -27.98 -30.88 -28.75
CA GLU A 593 -27.46 -32.22 -29.03
C GLU A 593 -28.52 -33.14 -29.69
N GLU A 594 -29.79 -33.03 -29.32
CA GLU A 594 -30.88 -33.78 -29.99
C GLU A 594 -31.10 -33.27 -31.43
N ASP A 595 -31.05 -31.99 -31.70
CA ASP A 595 -31.16 -31.40 -33.04
C ASP A 595 -29.97 -31.77 -33.96
N GLU A 596 -28.73 -31.86 -33.43
CA GLU A 596 -27.57 -32.34 -34.21
C GLU A 596 -27.69 -33.85 -34.53
N LEU A 597 -28.27 -34.67 -33.65
CA LEU A 597 -28.48 -36.09 -33.90
C LEU A 597 -29.61 -36.39 -34.91
N GLU A 598 -30.65 -35.54 -34.98
CA GLU A 598 -31.69 -35.64 -36.04
C GLU A 598 -31.18 -35.21 -37.40
N PHE A 599 -30.12 -34.35 -37.50
CA PHE A 599 -29.55 -33.93 -38.79
C PHE A 599 -28.66 -35.02 -39.45
N TRP A 600 -28.25 -36.06 -38.73
CA TRP A 600 -27.38 -37.15 -39.19
C TRP A 600 -28.12 -38.48 -39.38
N ASN A 601 -29.43 -38.57 -39.14
CA ASN A 601 -30.31 -39.69 -39.48
C ASN A 601 -31.22 -39.34 -40.68
#